data_7e2579aa8ae56cbcb94273fefe2d04dd
#
_entry.id   7e2579aa8ae56cbcb94273fefe2d04dd
#
_cell.length_a   1.000
_cell.length_b   1.000
_cell.length_c   1.000
_cell.angle_alpha   90.00
_cell.angle_beta   90.00
_cell.angle_gamma   90.00
#
_symmetry.space_group_name_H-M   'P 1'
#
loop_
_entity.id
_entity.type
_entity.pdbx_description
1 polymer ?
#
loop_
_entity_poly.entity_id
_entity_poly.type
_entity_poly.pdbx_seq_one_letter_code
_entity_poly.pdbx_strand_id
1 'polypeptide(L)'
;MDIKNVLEKLSIKEYPVGMGGCHSLGTNYDCCEYNLTVFDGKKQEESILEFDGIFYHIYHGTLQETSPDILLQYNNMKILFDEQWELQTLLSKIKDKKEQIFNAYVKNCLVDATMCITKTKNGLDSDPYASTWLKCAAFFLADAISVINLQCPSPVHMLKIL
;
A
#
# COMPACT_ATOMS: atom_id res chain seq x y z
N MET A 1 -2.51 13.28 19.48
CA MET A 1 -1.31 12.44 19.57
C MET A 1 -0.16 13.16 18.90
N ASP A 2 0.99 13.24 19.56
CA ASP A 2 2.16 13.90 18.96
C ASP A 2 3.02 12.83 18.23
N ILE A 3 2.81 12.73 16.92
CA ILE A 3 3.55 11.79 16.05
C ILE A 3 5.07 12.02 16.17
N LYS A 4 5.52 13.25 16.47
CA LYS A 4 6.94 13.54 16.69
C LYS A 4 7.52 12.71 17.83
N ASN A 5 6.79 12.55 18.93
CA ASN A 5 7.20 11.71 20.05
C ASN A 5 7.33 10.23 19.67
N VAL A 6 6.47 9.75 18.76
CA VAL A 6 6.56 8.38 18.24
C VAL A 6 7.82 8.20 17.39
N LEU A 7 8.10 9.12 16.47
CA LEU A 7 9.30 9.07 15.62
C LEU A 7 10.60 9.15 16.46
N GLU A 8 10.60 9.96 17.55
CA GLU A 8 11.73 10.02 18.48
C GLU A 8 11.98 8.70 19.19
N LYS A 9 10.92 8.09 19.73
CA LYS A 9 11.04 6.81 20.44
C LYS A 9 11.45 5.65 19.52
N LEU A 10 11.05 5.70 18.25
CA LEU A 10 11.42 4.71 17.25
C LEU A 10 12.84 4.92 16.67
N SER A 11 13.53 6.04 17.04
CA SER A 11 14.85 6.39 16.51
C SER A 11 14.92 6.48 14.98
N ILE A 12 13.81 6.89 14.33
CA ILE A 12 13.68 6.94 12.85
C ILE A 12 13.77 8.36 12.28
N LYS A 13 14.22 9.33 13.06
CA LYS A 13 14.33 10.75 12.64
C LYS A 13 15.44 11.04 11.62
N GLU A 14 16.29 10.08 11.31
CA GLU A 14 17.39 10.29 10.35
C GLU A 14 16.95 10.12 8.89
N TYR A 15 15.76 9.58 8.66
CA TYR A 15 15.24 9.24 7.34
C TYR A 15 13.91 9.93 7.07
N PRO A 16 13.56 10.20 5.80
CA PRO A 16 12.22 10.64 5.47
C PRO A 16 11.16 9.62 5.92
N VAL A 17 10.06 10.11 6.48
CA VAL A 17 8.96 9.29 6.97
C VAL A 17 7.64 9.80 6.43
N GLY A 18 6.86 8.89 5.86
CA GLY A 18 5.51 9.14 5.39
C GLY A 18 4.48 8.30 6.13
N MET A 19 3.27 8.82 6.24
CA MET A 19 2.10 8.10 6.76
C MET A 19 1.16 7.79 5.59
N GLY A 20 0.89 6.52 5.38
CA GLY A 20 -0.04 6.01 4.37
C GLY A 20 -1.35 5.49 4.96
N GLY A 21 -2.09 4.75 4.14
CA GLY A 21 -3.31 4.06 4.52
C GLY A 21 -4.49 4.98 4.86
N CYS A 22 -5.47 4.43 5.59
CA CYS A 22 -6.73 5.11 5.89
C CYS A 22 -6.56 6.38 6.74
N HIS A 23 -5.56 6.42 7.63
CA HIS A 23 -5.27 7.62 8.42
C HIS A 23 -4.77 8.80 7.57
N SER A 24 -4.05 8.55 6.48
CA SER A 24 -3.64 9.61 5.57
C SER A 24 -4.83 10.21 4.81
N LEU A 25 -5.85 9.41 4.54
CA LEU A 25 -7.07 9.79 3.83
C LEU A 25 -8.17 10.35 4.74
N GLY A 26 -8.06 10.16 6.05
CA GLY A 26 -9.11 10.53 7.01
C GLY A 26 -10.34 9.60 6.93
N THR A 27 -10.16 8.37 6.45
CA THR A 27 -11.22 7.36 6.30
C THR A 27 -11.08 6.21 7.31
N ASN A 28 -10.21 6.40 8.32
CA ASN A 28 -9.92 5.38 9.32
C ASN A 28 -11.11 5.12 10.26
N TYR A 29 -11.15 3.90 10.78
CA TYR A 29 -11.93 3.51 11.96
C TYR A 29 -11.05 3.58 13.21
N ASP A 30 -11.65 3.53 14.38
CA ASP A 30 -10.95 3.59 15.67
C ASP A 30 -9.96 2.42 15.86
N CYS A 31 -10.20 1.29 15.19
CA CYS A 31 -9.33 0.11 15.25
C CYS A 31 -8.23 0.08 14.18
N CYS A 32 -8.13 1.09 13.31
CA CYS A 32 -7.11 1.10 12.26
C CYS A 32 -5.73 1.44 12.84
N GLU A 33 -4.74 0.63 12.48
CA GLU A 33 -3.34 0.93 12.74
C GLU A 33 -2.83 2.11 11.93
N TYR A 34 -1.76 2.75 12.40
CA TYR A 34 -1.03 3.77 11.67
C TYR A 34 0.02 3.13 10.77
N ASN A 35 -0.11 3.29 9.46
CA ASN A 35 0.84 2.79 8.48
C ASN A 35 1.93 3.83 8.23
N LEU A 36 3.14 3.57 8.71
CA LEU A 36 4.31 4.44 8.57
C LEU A 36 5.29 3.81 7.58
N THR A 37 5.83 4.59 6.65
CA THR A 37 6.92 4.16 5.78
C THR A 37 8.16 4.98 6.08
N VAL A 38 9.24 4.30 6.44
CA VAL A 38 10.58 4.87 6.66
C VAL A 38 11.41 4.65 5.40
N PHE A 39 11.93 5.71 4.81
CA PHE A 39 12.69 5.65 3.55
C PHE A 39 14.19 5.52 3.81
N ASP A 40 14.60 4.43 4.47
CA ASP A 40 15.98 4.12 4.84
C ASP A 40 16.70 3.19 3.86
N GLY A 41 16.05 2.81 2.77
CA GLY A 41 16.59 1.92 1.74
C GLY A 41 16.56 0.43 2.09
N LYS A 42 16.12 0.05 3.28
CA LYS A 42 15.92 -1.36 3.64
C LYS A 42 14.67 -1.85 2.93
N LYS A 43 14.79 -2.89 2.16
CA LYS A 43 13.64 -3.50 1.47
C LYS A 43 13.12 -4.71 2.25
N GLN A 44 11.79 -4.87 2.25
CA GLN A 44 11.09 -6.04 2.78
C GLN A 44 11.16 -6.23 4.31
N GLU A 45 11.61 -5.23 5.05
CA GLU A 45 11.45 -5.25 6.50
C GLU A 45 10.12 -4.59 6.86
N GLU A 46 9.36 -5.22 7.74
CA GLU A 46 8.16 -4.65 8.34
C GLU A 46 8.10 -5.05 9.81
N SER A 47 7.52 -4.18 10.62
CA SER A 47 7.33 -4.43 12.04
C SER A 47 6.03 -3.81 12.53
N ILE A 48 5.43 -4.44 13.53
CA ILE A 48 4.25 -3.91 14.21
C ILE A 48 4.66 -3.56 15.63
N LEU A 49 4.43 -2.31 16.00
CA LEU A 49 4.72 -1.80 17.34
C LEU A 49 3.45 -1.28 17.99
N GLU A 50 3.30 -1.57 19.28
CA GLU A 50 2.23 -1.00 20.09
C GLU A 50 2.81 0.10 20.99
N PHE A 51 2.16 1.25 20.99
CA PHE A 51 2.51 2.36 21.83
C PHE A 51 1.26 3.09 22.34
N ASP A 52 1.10 3.16 23.66
CA ASP A 52 -0.06 3.74 24.34
C ASP A 52 -1.41 3.16 23.83
N GLY A 53 -1.47 1.85 23.56
CA GLY A 53 -2.65 1.16 23.05
C GLY A 53 -2.93 1.42 21.55
N ILE A 54 -2.00 2.04 20.85
CA ILE A 54 -2.09 2.35 19.41
C ILE A 54 -1.10 1.48 18.65
N PHE A 55 -1.54 0.85 17.58
CA PHE A 55 -0.71 0.02 16.72
C PHE A 55 -0.13 0.82 15.56
N TYR A 56 1.17 0.65 15.34
CA TYR A 56 1.93 1.22 14.23
C TYR A 56 2.50 0.10 13.39
N HIS A 57 2.11 0.05 12.14
CA HIS A 57 2.71 -0.83 11.15
C HIS A 57 3.80 -0.03 10.42
N ILE A 58 5.05 -0.43 10.60
CA ILE A 58 6.22 0.25 10.06
C ILE A 58 6.72 -0.54 8.87
N TYR A 59 6.75 0.10 7.73
CA TYR A 59 7.33 -0.40 6.49
C TYR A 59 8.65 0.31 6.22
N HIS A 60 9.58 -0.41 5.61
CA HIS A 60 10.82 0.16 5.11
C HIS A 60 10.78 0.25 3.59
N GLY A 61 11.12 1.43 3.07
CA GLY A 61 11.02 1.74 1.65
C GLY A 61 12.27 2.42 1.10
N THR A 62 12.25 2.67 -0.19
CA THR A 62 13.29 3.41 -0.88
C THR A 62 12.73 4.58 -1.67
N LEU A 63 13.46 5.70 -1.67
CA LEU A 63 13.14 6.87 -2.50
C LEU A 63 13.34 6.61 -4.01
N GLN A 64 13.96 5.49 -4.37
CA GLN A 64 14.19 5.07 -5.75
C GLN A 64 13.21 3.97 -6.20
N GLU A 65 12.06 3.88 -5.55
CA GLU A 65 11.04 2.87 -5.88
C GLU A 65 10.49 3.08 -7.30
N THR A 66 10.27 1.97 -8.00
CA THR A 66 9.76 1.96 -9.38
C THR A 66 8.57 1.02 -9.58
N SER A 67 8.28 0.14 -8.59
CA SER A 67 7.14 -0.78 -8.68
C SER A 67 5.82 -0.01 -8.64
N PRO A 68 4.94 -0.17 -9.64
CA PRO A 68 3.64 0.49 -9.64
C PRO A 68 2.79 0.16 -8.41
N ASP A 69 2.91 -1.07 -7.89
CA ASP A 69 2.16 -1.57 -6.74
C ASP A 69 2.51 -0.80 -5.46
N ILE A 70 3.80 -0.49 -5.28
CA ILE A 70 4.30 0.27 -4.13
C ILE A 70 4.05 1.77 -4.34
N LEU A 71 4.31 2.29 -5.54
CA LEU A 71 4.10 3.71 -5.86
C LEU A 71 2.63 4.12 -5.72
N LEU A 72 1.69 3.21 -6.01
CA LEU A 72 0.27 3.43 -5.80
C LEU A 72 -0.06 3.66 -4.32
N GLN A 73 0.56 2.90 -3.42
CA GLN A 73 0.38 3.06 -1.97
C GLN A 73 0.90 4.41 -1.48
N TYR A 74 1.94 4.96 -2.11
CA TYR A 74 2.50 6.28 -1.77
C TYR A 74 1.68 7.45 -2.31
N ASN A 75 0.76 7.23 -3.25
CA ASN A 75 0.02 8.31 -3.93
C ASN A 75 -0.71 9.29 -2.98
N ASN A 76 -1.19 8.79 -1.83
CA ASN A 76 -1.91 9.60 -0.84
C ASN A 76 -1.15 9.71 0.49
N MET A 77 0.16 9.52 0.47
CA MET A 77 1.00 9.58 1.66
C MET A 77 1.09 11.01 2.20
N LYS A 78 0.98 11.17 3.52
CA LYS A 78 1.28 12.40 4.24
C LYS A 78 2.71 12.38 4.75
N ILE A 79 3.49 13.40 4.45
CA ILE A 79 4.85 13.55 4.96
C ILE A 79 4.80 13.87 6.45
N LEU A 80 5.50 13.10 7.27
CA LEU A 80 5.67 13.33 8.70
C LEU A 80 7.04 13.96 9.01
N PHE A 81 8.07 13.54 8.28
CA PHE A 81 9.42 14.03 8.40
C PHE A 81 10.15 13.95 7.05
N ASP A 82 10.80 15.02 6.61
CA ASP A 82 11.54 15.10 5.35
C ASP A 82 12.41 16.38 5.32
N GLU A 83 13.59 16.35 5.93
CA GLU A 83 14.48 17.53 6.01
C GLU A 83 15.06 17.94 4.65
N GLN A 84 15.31 16.97 3.77
CA GLN A 84 16.01 17.21 2.49
C GLN A 84 15.04 17.28 1.29
N TRP A 85 13.73 17.27 1.53
CA TRP A 85 12.70 17.33 0.48
C TRP A 85 12.73 16.16 -0.51
N GLU A 86 13.37 15.05 -0.14
CA GLU A 86 13.52 13.87 -0.99
C GLU A 86 12.20 13.13 -1.16
N LEU A 87 11.47 12.93 -0.06
CA LEU A 87 10.14 12.32 -0.09
C LEU A 87 9.14 13.22 -0.81
N GLN A 88 9.18 14.53 -0.55
CA GLN A 88 8.36 15.50 -1.29
C GLN A 88 8.62 15.42 -2.79
N THR A 89 9.87 15.27 -3.20
CA THR A 89 10.25 15.13 -4.61
C THR A 89 9.70 13.83 -5.19
N LEU A 90 9.79 12.71 -4.48
CA LEU A 90 9.22 11.44 -4.89
C LEU A 90 7.70 11.54 -5.07
N LEU A 91 6.98 12.09 -4.07
CA LEU A 91 5.53 12.23 -4.12
C LEU A 91 5.07 13.15 -5.26
N SER A 92 5.84 14.20 -5.56
CA SER A 92 5.57 15.06 -6.73
C SER A 92 5.69 14.27 -8.04
N LYS A 93 6.76 13.47 -8.21
CA LYS A 93 6.93 12.60 -9.38
C LYS A 93 5.80 11.57 -9.51
N ILE A 94 5.34 11.00 -8.40
CA ILE A 94 4.20 10.07 -8.38
C ILE A 94 2.94 10.78 -8.87
N LYS A 95 2.69 11.98 -8.38
CA LYS A 95 1.54 12.80 -8.79
C LYS A 95 1.56 13.12 -10.29
N ASP A 96 2.72 13.51 -10.81
CA ASP A 96 2.89 13.82 -12.23
C ASP A 96 2.70 12.58 -13.14
N LYS A 97 3.06 11.39 -12.65
CA LYS A 97 2.94 10.11 -13.35
C LYS A 97 1.75 9.26 -12.92
N LYS A 98 0.81 9.84 -12.18
CA LYS A 98 -0.31 9.11 -11.55
C LYS A 98 -1.03 8.19 -12.52
N GLU A 99 -1.41 8.70 -13.68
CA GLU A 99 -2.14 7.93 -14.69
C GLU A 99 -1.32 6.73 -15.20
N GLN A 100 -0.03 6.91 -15.42
CA GLN A 100 0.86 5.84 -15.88
C GLN A 100 0.99 4.75 -14.79
N ILE A 101 1.15 5.14 -13.52
CA ILE A 101 1.26 4.22 -12.39
C ILE A 101 -0.05 3.43 -12.23
N PHE A 102 -1.19 4.10 -12.27
CA PHE A 102 -2.51 3.48 -12.15
C PHE A 102 -2.77 2.48 -13.27
N ASN A 103 -2.49 2.86 -14.52
CA ASN A 103 -2.64 1.97 -15.67
C ASN A 103 -1.69 0.76 -15.59
N ALA A 104 -0.46 0.93 -15.11
CA ALA A 104 0.47 -0.18 -14.91
C ALA A 104 -0.03 -1.15 -13.83
N TYR A 105 -0.50 -0.63 -12.69
CA TYR A 105 -1.09 -1.43 -11.63
C TYR A 105 -2.30 -2.24 -12.11
N VAL A 106 -3.25 -1.58 -12.79
CA VAL A 106 -4.44 -2.26 -13.35
C VAL A 106 -4.04 -3.40 -14.29
N LYS A 107 -3.04 -3.19 -15.15
CA LYS A 107 -2.53 -4.24 -16.03
C LYS A 107 -1.97 -5.43 -15.24
N ASN A 108 -1.20 -5.18 -14.18
CA ASN A 108 -0.68 -6.23 -13.30
C ASN A 108 -1.85 -7.04 -12.68
N CYS A 109 -2.83 -6.36 -12.10
CA CYS A 109 -4.01 -7.03 -11.53
C CYS A 109 -4.76 -7.88 -12.55
N LEU A 110 -4.93 -7.42 -13.79
CA LEU A 110 -5.60 -8.20 -14.85
C LEU A 110 -4.79 -9.42 -15.27
N VAL A 111 -3.46 -9.31 -15.33
CA VAL A 111 -2.57 -10.46 -15.58
C VAL A 111 -2.70 -11.48 -14.46
N ASP A 112 -2.61 -11.06 -13.21
CA ASP A 112 -2.70 -11.93 -12.05
C ASP A 112 -4.08 -12.60 -11.95
N ALA A 113 -5.16 -11.86 -12.19
CA ALA A 113 -6.50 -12.42 -12.27
C ALA A 113 -6.61 -13.51 -13.35
N THR A 114 -6.03 -13.25 -14.54
CA THR A 114 -6.02 -14.21 -15.65
C THR A 114 -5.23 -15.48 -15.30
N MET A 115 -4.09 -15.32 -14.65
CA MET A 115 -3.29 -16.45 -14.15
C MET A 115 -4.06 -17.28 -13.13
N CYS A 116 -4.72 -16.64 -12.17
CA CYS A 116 -5.53 -17.31 -11.16
C CYS A 116 -6.72 -18.05 -11.77
N ILE A 117 -7.42 -17.44 -12.73
CA ILE A 117 -8.53 -18.11 -13.47
C ILE A 117 -8.01 -19.33 -14.25
N THR A 118 -6.86 -19.21 -14.89
CA THR A 118 -6.24 -20.31 -15.64
C THR A 118 -5.87 -21.47 -14.73
N LYS A 119 -5.25 -21.19 -13.57
CA LYS A 119 -4.95 -22.19 -12.54
C LYS A 119 -6.22 -22.87 -12.05
N THR A 120 -7.28 -22.10 -11.76
CA THR A 120 -8.57 -22.64 -11.35
C THR A 120 -9.13 -23.61 -12.40
N LYS A 121 -9.19 -23.20 -13.66
CA LYS A 121 -9.72 -24.05 -14.75
C LYS A 121 -8.93 -25.34 -14.92
N ASN A 122 -7.62 -25.26 -14.89
CA ASN A 122 -6.74 -26.41 -15.09
C ASN A 122 -6.72 -27.35 -13.87
N GLY A 123 -6.99 -26.84 -12.68
CA GLY A 123 -6.93 -27.59 -11.43
C GLY A 123 -8.30 -27.97 -10.84
N LEU A 124 -9.41 -27.74 -11.54
CA LEU A 124 -10.77 -27.82 -10.96
C LEU A 124 -11.03 -29.16 -10.28
N ASP A 125 -10.57 -30.27 -10.88
CA ASP A 125 -10.79 -31.65 -10.40
C ASP A 125 -9.57 -32.23 -9.64
N SER A 126 -8.44 -31.54 -9.61
CA SER A 126 -7.17 -32.10 -9.10
C SER A 126 -6.44 -31.22 -8.09
N ASP A 127 -6.63 -29.91 -8.11
CA ASP A 127 -5.97 -28.96 -7.21
C ASP A 127 -6.90 -28.59 -6.04
N PRO A 128 -6.55 -28.96 -4.79
CA PRO A 128 -7.33 -28.62 -3.62
C PRO A 128 -7.43 -27.09 -3.40
N TYR A 129 -6.55 -26.29 -4.03
CA TYR A 129 -6.54 -24.83 -3.96
C TYR A 129 -7.28 -24.12 -5.09
N ALA A 130 -7.97 -24.86 -5.98
CA ALA A 130 -8.70 -24.26 -7.11
C ALA A 130 -9.70 -23.16 -6.69
N SER A 131 -10.42 -23.37 -5.60
CA SER A 131 -11.33 -22.35 -5.04
C SER A 131 -10.61 -21.12 -4.48
N THR A 132 -9.41 -21.29 -3.97
CA THR A 132 -8.56 -20.20 -3.48
C THR A 132 -8.07 -19.33 -4.64
N TRP A 133 -7.63 -19.96 -5.74
CA TRP A 133 -7.24 -19.21 -6.95
C TRP A 133 -8.39 -18.38 -7.50
N LEU A 134 -9.63 -18.92 -7.47
CA LEU A 134 -10.80 -18.16 -7.91
C LEU A 134 -11.07 -16.94 -7.02
N LYS A 135 -10.91 -17.09 -5.70
CA LYS A 135 -11.02 -15.95 -4.76
C LYS A 135 -9.94 -14.91 -5.03
N CYS A 136 -8.70 -15.32 -5.24
CA CYS A 136 -7.60 -14.40 -5.59
C CYS A 136 -7.92 -13.63 -6.87
N ALA A 137 -8.45 -14.30 -7.91
CA ALA A 137 -8.87 -13.64 -9.14
C ALA A 137 -9.92 -12.55 -8.88
N ALA A 138 -10.92 -12.83 -8.02
CA ALA A 138 -11.94 -11.86 -7.67
C ALA A 138 -11.34 -10.63 -6.95
N PHE A 139 -10.37 -10.80 -6.05
CA PHE A 139 -9.68 -9.70 -5.40
C PHE A 139 -8.88 -8.86 -6.39
N PHE A 140 -8.10 -9.47 -7.28
CA PHE A 140 -7.35 -8.73 -8.30
C PHE A 140 -8.27 -7.93 -9.24
N LEU A 141 -9.43 -8.49 -9.60
CA LEU A 141 -10.42 -7.75 -10.40
C LEU A 141 -11.04 -6.59 -9.62
N ALA A 142 -11.34 -6.78 -8.35
CA ALA A 142 -11.86 -5.71 -7.49
C ALA A 142 -10.85 -4.58 -7.33
N ASP A 143 -9.57 -4.90 -7.14
CA ASP A 143 -8.48 -3.92 -7.08
C ASP A 143 -8.37 -3.14 -8.40
N ALA A 144 -8.40 -3.84 -9.54
CA ALA A 144 -8.36 -3.20 -10.86
C ALA A 144 -9.53 -2.21 -11.04
N ILE A 145 -10.75 -2.61 -10.66
CA ILE A 145 -11.95 -1.76 -10.75
C ILE A 145 -11.82 -0.54 -9.83
N SER A 146 -11.32 -0.73 -8.60
CA SER A 146 -11.12 0.37 -7.66
C SER A 146 -10.16 1.41 -8.22
N VAL A 147 -9.03 0.98 -8.79
CA VAL A 147 -8.01 1.88 -9.34
C VAL A 147 -8.47 2.58 -10.62
N ILE A 148 -9.24 1.91 -11.49
CA ILE A 148 -9.88 2.55 -12.66
C ILE A 148 -10.81 3.68 -12.23
N ASN A 149 -11.48 3.54 -11.08
CA ASN A 149 -12.30 4.58 -10.47
C ASN A 149 -11.50 5.59 -9.63
N LEU A 150 -10.18 5.65 -9.80
CA LEU A 150 -9.26 6.54 -9.12
C LEU A 150 -9.23 6.40 -7.59
N GLN A 151 -9.62 5.23 -7.08
CA GLN A 151 -9.58 4.90 -5.66
C GLN A 151 -8.41 3.96 -5.38
N CYS A 152 -7.71 4.21 -4.28
CA CYS A 152 -6.65 3.29 -3.85
C CYS A 152 -7.29 2.06 -3.21
N PRO A 153 -6.91 0.84 -3.64
CA PRO A 153 -7.42 -0.38 -3.04
C PRO A 153 -7.08 -0.42 -1.55
N SER A 154 -8.03 -0.85 -0.76
CA SER A 154 -7.85 -1.10 0.67
C SER A 154 -8.64 -2.33 1.06
N PRO A 155 -7.99 -3.43 1.46
CA PRO A 155 -8.70 -4.65 1.84
C PRO A 155 -9.78 -4.42 2.90
N VAL A 156 -9.51 -3.53 3.86
CA VAL A 156 -10.43 -3.22 4.97
C VAL A 156 -11.64 -2.40 4.52
N HIS A 157 -11.48 -1.57 3.47
CA HIS A 157 -12.52 -0.64 3.02
C HIS A 157 -13.12 -1.02 1.66
N MET A 158 -12.68 -2.12 1.05
CA MET A 158 -13.07 -2.52 -0.31
C MET A 158 -14.58 -2.61 -0.50
N LEU A 159 -15.31 -3.16 0.48
CA LEU A 159 -16.76 -3.28 0.42
C LEU A 159 -17.53 -1.95 0.45
N LYS A 160 -16.85 -0.84 0.78
CA LYS A 160 -17.44 0.51 0.67
C LYS A 160 -17.20 1.16 -0.70
N ILE A 161 -16.24 0.63 -1.43
CA ILE A 161 -15.78 1.20 -2.70
C ILE A 161 -16.49 0.53 -3.87
N LEU A 162 -16.84 -0.73 -3.73
CA LEU A 162 -17.61 -1.53 -4.69
C LEU A 162 -19.12 -1.34 -4.51
#